data_945d0fd3bc6cec289148989dafa4d329
#
_entry.id   945d0fd3bc6cec289148989dafa4d329
#
_cell.length_a   1.000
_cell.length_b   1.000
_cell.length_c   1.000
_cell.angle_alpha   90.00
_cell.angle_beta   90.00
_cell.angle_gamma   90.00
#
_symmetry.space_group_name_H-M   'P 1'
#
loop_
_entity.id
_entity.type
_entity.pdbx_description
1 polymer ?
#
loop_
_entity_poly.entity_id
_entity_poly.type
_entity_poly.pdbx_seq_one_letter_code
_entity_poly.pdbx_strand_id
1 'polypeptide(L)'
;MLSFNMSNNNNNKRDPQNNMKIHNDDQPNTEIKRWEKFSNWIHCICIVTFDLELGQTLESIYPRHITLSKQEISNICYLAFPDSNSGCMGDTTFTVRLQNSPGKSELRPEHKAYNGKCPPALQVNPAYYWGYVYFRQVKDISLPRGYFQKSVMVLSRLPFNNLFTKIVSLIAPEYFDNDVLSLEASCYNINQWPAPVPGVTLNLPLLGSVFQTYIPHQGNASSLIIQLATLNDIPTTIENQIQTSVEDLNLFEILHPVLSHIDMLWELVITAEPLIVMATSPTYCSAMVLALTRMISPLKYCADHRPYFTVHDSEFKQFTSKGQGPPPPVILGVTNPFFAKMLHHWPHTIRLGEDNGQNHKYKLKKNGSTKLLDSSPGVYTAYKPFLHKDKMIIKNLISGIHSRRPSEVQSALLRRHLLELTHSFMIPLERYIASLMPLFKNISPYKAAPAPLPFNPDDFFATLDNAGPQLTSGIKGDWVGLYKRFFKSPIFNGWFNMRYTELALKLQALQLEALSDANLKLWVQGKPEVEVVDMVLKLKNKINKCHEHDIPVSNT
;
A
#
# COMPACT_ATOMS: atom_id res chain seq x y z
N MET A 1 52.54 -41.00 34.95
CA MET A 1 52.93 -41.41 36.30
C MET A 1 52.11 -40.72 37.33
N LEU A 2 51.46 -41.53 38.21
CA LEU A 2 50.77 -41.26 39.48
C LEU A 2 49.42 -40.45 39.35
N SER A 3 48.27 -41.06 39.20
CA SER A 3 47.40 -41.90 40.11
C SER A 3 47.47 -41.51 41.58
N PHE A 4 46.36 -40.97 42.12
CA PHE A 4 45.84 -41.44 43.42
C PHE A 4 44.33 -41.12 43.54
N ASN A 5 43.67 -42.17 44.07
CA ASN A 5 42.25 -42.39 44.28
C ASN A 5 41.73 -41.84 45.64
N MET A 6 40.41 -41.71 45.66
CA MET A 6 39.44 -41.98 46.75
C MET A 6 39.35 -41.04 47.96
N SER A 7 38.16 -40.51 48.20
CA SER A 7 37.26 -41.08 49.23
C SER A 7 35.88 -40.37 49.25
N ASN A 8 34.86 -41.20 49.33
CA ASN A 8 33.45 -40.89 49.67
C ASN A 8 33.30 -40.10 50.96
N ASN A 9 32.35 -39.18 50.95
CA ASN A 9 31.46 -38.99 52.12
C ASN A 9 30.08 -38.50 51.71
N ASN A 10 29.09 -39.35 51.97
CA ASN A 10 27.65 -39.06 51.95
C ASN A 10 27.31 -37.98 52.95
N ASN A 11 26.54 -36.97 52.54
CA ASN A 11 25.61 -36.32 53.43
C ASN A 11 24.36 -35.84 52.68
N ASN A 12 23.26 -36.51 52.96
CA ASN A 12 21.90 -36.20 52.66
C ASN A 12 21.56 -34.75 52.98
N LYS A 13 21.16 -33.91 52.00
CA LYS A 13 20.23 -32.81 52.19
C LYS A 13 19.14 -32.90 51.15
N ARG A 14 17.91 -33.03 51.67
CA ARG A 14 16.63 -33.11 50.99
C ARG A 14 16.39 -31.85 50.16
N ASP A 15 16.22 -32.03 48.84
CA ASP A 15 15.60 -31.04 47.96
C ASP A 15 14.08 -31.09 48.15
N PRO A 16 13.41 -29.94 48.31
CA PRO A 16 11.96 -29.87 48.17
C PRO A 16 11.65 -29.54 46.70
N GLN A 17 11.66 -30.52 45.84
CA GLN A 17 10.96 -30.40 44.56
C GLN A 17 9.47 -30.52 44.83
N ASN A 18 8.84 -29.34 44.92
CA ASN A 18 7.40 -29.23 44.93
C ASN A 18 6.89 -29.03 43.48
N ASN A 19 6.11 -29.98 43.07
CA ASN A 19 5.35 -30.10 41.85
C ASN A 19 4.65 -28.76 41.48
N MET A 20 5.04 -28.13 40.38
CA MET A 20 4.17 -27.32 39.56
C MET A 20 4.12 -27.92 38.17
N LYS A 21 3.22 -28.88 37.97
CA LYS A 21 2.73 -29.24 36.64
C LYS A 21 1.94 -28.03 36.12
N ILE A 22 2.57 -27.19 35.33
CA ILE A 22 1.89 -26.19 34.53
C ILE A 22 1.35 -26.92 33.30
N HIS A 23 0.05 -27.05 33.23
CA HIS A 23 -0.68 -27.40 32.02
C HIS A 23 -0.38 -26.34 30.93
N ASN A 24 0.40 -26.72 29.92
CA ASN A 24 0.88 -25.83 28.85
C ASN A 24 0.32 -26.18 27.48
N ASP A 25 -0.90 -26.73 27.36
CA ASP A 25 -1.44 -27.11 26.04
C ASP A 25 -2.58 -26.21 25.50
N ASP A 26 -3.10 -25.23 26.29
CA ASP A 26 -4.17 -24.33 25.85
C ASP A 26 -3.75 -22.85 25.66
N GLN A 27 -2.48 -22.49 25.83
CA GLN A 27 -2.04 -21.10 25.85
C GLN A 27 -2.03 -20.38 24.49
N PRO A 28 -1.62 -20.95 23.34
CA PRO A 28 -1.54 -20.15 22.10
C PRO A 28 -2.91 -19.73 21.56
N ASN A 29 -3.95 -20.51 21.73
CA ASN A 29 -5.28 -20.21 21.21
C ASN A 29 -6.01 -19.11 22.02
N THR A 30 -5.75 -19.01 23.31
CA THR A 30 -6.30 -17.97 24.20
C THR A 30 -5.63 -16.62 23.98
N GLU A 31 -4.32 -16.57 23.73
CA GLU A 31 -3.60 -15.33 23.43
C GLU A 31 -3.98 -14.77 22.06
N ILE A 32 -4.14 -15.59 21.03
CA ILE A 32 -4.59 -15.16 19.69
C ILE A 32 -5.97 -14.51 19.78
N LYS A 33 -6.93 -15.10 20.50
CA LYS A 33 -8.26 -14.51 20.72
C LYS A 33 -8.20 -13.20 21.50
N ARG A 34 -7.29 -13.08 22.45
CA ARG A 34 -7.09 -11.85 23.24
C ARG A 34 -6.70 -10.66 22.36
N TRP A 35 -5.91 -10.88 21.29
CA TRP A 35 -5.35 -9.84 20.41
C TRP A 35 -6.04 -9.76 19.05
N GLU A 36 -7.25 -10.32 18.92
CA GLU A 36 -7.97 -10.40 17.65
C GLU A 36 -8.30 -9.01 17.07
N LYS A 37 -8.82 -8.09 17.87
CA LYS A 37 -9.14 -6.73 17.45
C LYS A 37 -7.89 -5.93 17.09
N PHE A 38 -6.81 -6.07 17.86
CA PHE A 38 -5.51 -5.49 17.56
C PHE A 38 -5.03 -5.92 16.17
N SER A 39 -5.12 -7.21 15.87
CA SER A 39 -4.67 -7.80 14.60
C SER A 39 -5.48 -7.37 13.38
N ASN A 40 -6.64 -6.73 13.54
CA ASN A 40 -7.39 -6.12 12.44
C ASN A 40 -6.73 -4.83 11.94
N TRP A 41 -5.94 -4.17 12.79
CA TRP A 41 -5.26 -2.92 12.50
C TRP A 41 -3.76 -3.09 12.32
N ILE A 42 -3.11 -3.76 13.27
CA ILE A 42 -1.67 -3.87 13.37
C ILE A 42 -1.29 -5.33 13.50
N HIS A 43 -0.27 -5.77 12.74
CA HIS A 43 0.28 -7.10 12.88
C HIS A 43 1.14 -7.21 14.14
N CYS A 44 2.09 -6.29 14.29
CA CYS A 44 2.92 -6.17 15.49
C CYS A 44 3.60 -4.78 15.54
N ILE A 45 4.12 -4.45 16.73
CA ILE A 45 5.03 -3.33 16.94
C ILE A 45 6.40 -3.91 17.25
N CYS A 46 7.42 -3.51 16.50
CA CYS A 46 8.80 -3.95 16.64
C CYS A 46 9.66 -2.83 17.22
N ILE A 47 10.46 -3.16 18.21
CA ILE A 47 11.49 -2.28 18.75
C ILE A 47 12.83 -2.74 18.23
N VAL A 48 13.53 -1.86 17.52
CA VAL A 48 14.83 -2.16 16.92
C VAL A 48 15.87 -1.22 17.50
N THR A 49 16.96 -1.78 18.00
CA THR A 49 18.08 -1.05 18.59
C THR A 49 19.36 -1.29 17.82
N PHE A 50 20.34 -0.43 18.01
CA PHE A 50 21.67 -0.63 17.47
C PHE A 50 22.61 -1.21 18.54
N ASP A 51 23.03 -2.44 18.34
CA ASP A 51 24.05 -3.13 19.13
C ASP A 51 25.45 -2.90 18.54
N LEU A 52 26.47 -2.77 19.39
CA LEU A 52 27.84 -2.49 18.94
C LEU A 52 28.51 -3.65 18.23
N GLU A 53 28.14 -4.88 18.58
CA GLU A 53 28.73 -6.11 18.02
C GLU A 53 27.88 -6.66 16.87
N LEU A 54 26.55 -6.61 17.01
CA LEU A 54 25.61 -7.24 16.08
C LEU A 54 25.00 -6.27 15.06
N GLY A 55 25.13 -4.95 15.25
CA GLY A 55 24.50 -3.93 14.43
C GLY A 55 23.04 -3.72 14.79
N GLN A 56 22.17 -3.56 13.78
CA GLN A 56 20.73 -3.38 13.98
C GLN A 56 20.10 -4.70 14.44
N THR A 57 19.52 -4.72 15.62
CA THR A 57 18.93 -5.92 16.23
C THR A 57 17.51 -5.66 16.70
N LEU A 58 16.68 -6.70 16.59
CA LEU A 58 15.32 -6.68 17.10
C LEU A 58 15.35 -6.92 18.62
N GLU A 59 15.01 -5.88 19.37
CA GLU A 59 14.99 -5.92 20.84
C GLU A 59 13.72 -6.60 21.38
N SER A 60 12.56 -6.23 20.81
CA SER A 60 11.27 -6.79 21.24
C SER A 60 10.20 -6.71 20.16
N ILE A 61 9.16 -7.56 20.30
CA ILE A 61 7.97 -7.60 19.44
C ILE A 61 6.74 -7.59 20.34
N TYR A 62 5.74 -6.79 19.97
CA TYR A 62 4.45 -6.73 20.64
C TYR A 62 3.31 -6.92 19.62
N PRO A 63 2.29 -7.75 19.92
CA PRO A 63 2.20 -8.69 21.06
C PRO A 63 3.25 -9.81 21.00
N ARG A 64 3.66 -10.33 22.15
CA ARG A 64 4.77 -11.30 22.28
C ARG A 64 4.54 -12.66 21.60
N HIS A 65 3.27 -13.03 21.33
CA HIS A 65 2.93 -14.30 20.66
C HIS A 65 3.20 -14.28 19.14
N ILE A 66 3.47 -13.10 18.57
CA ILE A 66 3.73 -12.97 17.14
C ILE A 66 5.13 -13.52 16.81
N THR A 67 5.18 -14.40 15.81
CA THR A 67 6.43 -14.98 15.32
C THR A 67 6.72 -14.47 13.91
N LEU A 68 7.91 -13.93 13.72
CA LEU A 68 8.44 -13.48 12.43
C LEU A 68 9.50 -14.47 11.94
N SER A 69 9.62 -14.65 10.64
CA SER A 69 10.71 -15.45 10.06
C SER A 69 12.06 -14.73 10.20
N LYS A 70 13.15 -15.47 10.12
CA LYS A 70 14.51 -14.88 10.17
C LYS A 70 14.73 -13.81 9.09
N GLN A 71 14.15 -14.01 7.90
CA GLN A 71 14.23 -13.05 6.80
C GLN A 71 13.42 -11.78 7.09
N GLU A 72 12.19 -11.91 7.62
CA GLU A 72 11.37 -10.78 8.04
C GLU A 72 12.08 -9.97 9.13
N ILE A 73 12.65 -10.64 10.15
CA ILE A 73 13.43 -9.98 11.21
C ILE A 73 14.63 -9.22 10.63
N SER A 74 15.39 -9.85 9.74
CA SER A 74 16.54 -9.21 9.09
C SER A 74 16.13 -7.97 8.32
N ASN A 75 15.08 -8.06 7.49
CA ASN A 75 14.56 -6.92 6.73
C ASN A 75 14.05 -5.81 7.66
N ILE A 76 13.33 -6.15 8.73
CA ILE A 76 12.84 -5.18 9.72
C ILE A 76 14.02 -4.43 10.35
N CYS A 77 15.04 -5.15 10.82
CA CYS A 77 16.21 -4.53 11.46
C CYS A 77 16.89 -3.50 10.55
N TYR A 78 17.13 -3.85 9.29
CA TYR A 78 17.81 -2.94 8.36
C TYR A 78 16.90 -1.83 7.82
N LEU A 79 15.60 -2.08 7.63
CA LEU A 79 14.66 -1.08 7.14
C LEU A 79 14.13 -0.15 8.25
N ALA A 80 14.32 -0.50 9.52
CA ALA A 80 13.95 0.36 10.64
C ALA A 80 14.94 1.51 10.90
N PHE A 81 16.12 1.49 10.26
CA PHE A 81 17.15 2.51 10.43
C PHE A 81 17.39 3.28 9.12
N PRO A 82 17.61 4.60 9.20
CA PRO A 82 18.16 5.35 8.08
C PRO A 82 19.53 4.79 7.69
N ASP A 83 19.84 4.82 6.39
CA ASP A 83 21.17 4.46 5.92
C ASP A 83 22.23 5.40 6.53
N SER A 84 23.41 4.89 6.85
CA SER A 84 24.50 5.63 7.47
C SER A 84 24.90 6.91 6.69
N ASN A 85 24.66 6.92 5.38
CA ASN A 85 24.93 8.08 4.53
C ASN A 85 23.88 9.20 4.65
N SER A 86 22.73 8.95 5.28
CA SER A 86 21.65 9.94 5.35
C SER A 86 21.87 11.03 6.40
N GLY A 87 22.82 10.84 7.33
CA GLY A 87 23.15 11.84 8.35
C GLY A 87 21.99 12.26 9.26
N CYS A 88 20.96 11.44 9.37
CA CYS A 88 19.75 11.75 10.16
C CYS A 88 20.07 11.89 11.64
N MET A 89 19.86 13.09 12.19
CA MET A 89 19.96 13.39 13.61
C MET A 89 18.58 13.82 14.11
N GLY A 90 18.28 13.52 15.37
CA GLY A 90 16.97 13.78 15.96
C GLY A 90 15.95 12.70 15.61
N ASP A 91 14.69 13.11 15.50
CA ASP A 91 13.56 12.24 15.23
C ASP A 91 13.24 12.21 13.72
N THR A 92 13.04 11.02 13.18
CA THR A 92 12.78 10.82 11.75
C THR A 92 11.69 9.79 11.56
N THR A 93 10.68 10.12 10.75
CA THR A 93 9.59 9.19 10.39
C THR A 93 9.61 8.86 8.90
N PHE A 94 9.38 7.61 8.57
CA PHE A 94 9.30 7.16 7.18
C PHE A 94 8.51 5.85 7.06
N THR A 95 8.12 5.52 5.84
CA THR A 95 7.34 4.31 5.55
C THR A 95 8.18 3.33 4.74
N VAL A 96 8.07 2.06 5.08
CA VAL A 96 8.69 0.95 4.35
C VAL A 96 7.63 -0.06 3.90
N ARG A 97 7.97 -0.91 2.95
CA ARG A 97 7.11 -1.99 2.49
C ARG A 97 7.94 -3.26 2.39
N LEU A 98 7.53 -4.27 3.17
CA LEU A 98 8.24 -5.54 3.30
C LEU A 98 7.47 -6.66 2.64
N GLN A 99 8.16 -7.53 1.93
CA GLN A 99 7.55 -8.74 1.40
C GLN A 99 7.31 -9.73 2.55
N ASN A 100 6.13 -10.34 2.54
CA ASN A 100 5.75 -11.39 3.48
C ASN A 100 6.44 -12.71 3.12
N SER A 101 6.72 -13.53 4.12
CA SER A 101 7.29 -14.87 3.89
C SER A 101 6.33 -15.77 3.11
N PRO A 102 6.84 -16.62 2.20
CA PRO A 102 6.04 -17.61 1.51
C PRO A 102 5.22 -18.46 2.49
N GLY A 103 3.94 -18.70 2.18
CA GLY A 103 3.01 -19.46 3.03
C GLY A 103 2.19 -18.63 4.03
N LYS A 104 2.53 -17.35 4.28
CA LYS A 104 1.74 -16.43 5.13
C LYS A 104 0.83 -15.48 4.33
N SER A 105 0.54 -15.80 3.07
CA SER A 105 -0.20 -14.94 2.15
C SER A 105 -1.72 -14.96 2.34
N GLU A 106 -2.25 -15.74 3.28
CA GLU A 106 -3.68 -15.76 3.51
C GLU A 106 -4.15 -14.54 4.29
N LEU A 107 -5.21 -13.89 3.77
CA LEU A 107 -5.87 -12.78 4.45
C LEU A 107 -6.87 -13.30 5.48
N ARG A 108 -6.93 -12.63 6.62
CA ARG A 108 -7.97 -12.85 7.63
C ARG A 108 -9.35 -12.55 7.04
N PRO A 109 -10.43 -13.19 7.55
CA PRO A 109 -11.79 -12.93 7.09
C PRO A 109 -12.17 -11.44 7.12
N GLU A 110 -11.75 -10.70 8.17
CA GLU A 110 -12.02 -9.28 8.35
C GLU A 110 -11.34 -8.44 7.24
N HIS A 111 -10.10 -8.79 6.86
CA HIS A 111 -9.40 -8.12 5.76
C HIS A 111 -9.99 -8.47 4.39
N LYS A 112 -10.54 -9.68 4.20
CA LYS A 112 -11.28 -10.05 2.98
C LYS A 112 -12.56 -9.22 2.88
N ALA A 113 -13.34 -9.12 3.97
CA ALA A 113 -14.56 -8.30 4.04
C ALA A 113 -14.26 -6.80 3.83
N TYR A 114 -13.17 -6.31 4.41
CA TYR A 114 -12.67 -4.95 4.19
C TYR A 114 -12.35 -4.70 2.70
N ASN A 115 -11.60 -5.60 2.06
CA ASN A 115 -11.22 -5.48 0.64
C ASN A 115 -12.42 -5.45 -0.31
N GLY A 116 -13.52 -6.10 0.04
CA GLY A 116 -14.75 -6.08 -0.76
C GLY A 116 -15.49 -4.74 -0.77
N LYS A 117 -15.18 -3.83 0.18
CA LYS A 117 -15.91 -2.56 0.36
C LYS A 117 -15.03 -1.32 0.20
N CYS A 118 -13.72 -1.45 0.28
CA CYS A 118 -12.79 -0.30 0.19
C CYS A 118 -12.38 -0.01 -1.26
N PRO A 119 -11.94 1.24 -1.57
CA PRO A 119 -11.37 1.57 -2.87
C PRO A 119 -10.16 0.68 -3.21
N PRO A 120 -9.93 0.36 -4.50
CA PRO A 120 -8.84 -0.51 -4.93
C PRO A 120 -7.45 -0.08 -4.41
N ALA A 121 -7.19 1.22 -4.33
CA ALA A 121 -5.92 1.77 -3.83
C ALA A 121 -5.66 1.49 -2.34
N LEU A 122 -6.71 1.25 -1.54
CA LEU A 122 -6.65 0.96 -0.10
C LEU A 122 -6.75 -0.53 0.23
N GLN A 123 -6.91 -1.39 -0.77
CA GLN A 123 -7.00 -2.83 -0.54
C GLN A 123 -5.71 -3.40 0.06
N VAL A 124 -5.90 -4.27 1.03
CA VAL A 124 -4.82 -5.06 1.63
C VAL A 124 -4.23 -6.02 0.60
N ASN A 125 -2.91 -5.98 0.44
CA ASN A 125 -2.18 -6.94 -0.39
C ASN A 125 -1.60 -8.03 0.50
N PRO A 126 -1.97 -9.32 0.31
CA PRO A 126 -1.49 -10.41 1.15
C PRO A 126 0.02 -10.65 1.07
N ALA A 127 0.68 -10.21 -0.01
CA ALA A 127 2.12 -10.43 -0.22
C ALA A 127 3.01 -9.46 0.58
N TYR A 128 2.45 -8.41 1.18
CA TYR A 128 3.26 -7.35 1.78
C TYR A 128 2.72 -6.89 3.13
N TYR A 129 3.65 -6.43 3.96
CA TYR A 129 3.41 -5.59 5.13
C TYR A 129 3.86 -4.17 4.87
N TRP A 130 3.17 -3.22 5.46
CA TRP A 130 3.60 -1.84 5.60
C TRP A 130 4.27 -1.67 6.96
N GLY A 131 5.45 -1.06 6.97
CA GLY A 131 6.17 -0.67 8.18
C GLY A 131 6.19 0.85 8.31
N TYR A 132 5.67 1.36 9.42
CA TYR A 132 5.66 2.77 9.77
C TYR A 132 6.69 2.99 10.85
N VAL A 133 7.77 3.67 10.49
CA VAL A 133 8.98 3.76 11.32
C VAL A 133 9.08 5.14 11.96
N TYR A 134 9.39 5.13 13.24
CA TYR A 134 9.88 6.31 13.97
C TYR A 134 11.25 5.97 14.51
N PHE A 135 12.26 6.70 14.04
CA PHE A 135 13.66 6.55 14.42
C PHE A 135 14.12 7.76 15.22
N ARG A 136 14.81 7.53 16.32
CA ARG A 136 15.46 8.57 17.14
C ARG A 136 16.94 8.34 17.21
N GLN A 137 17.72 9.38 16.88
CA GLN A 137 19.17 9.43 17.07
C GLN A 137 19.54 10.74 17.77
N VAL A 138 19.95 10.65 19.03
CA VAL A 138 20.40 11.79 19.82
C VAL A 138 21.76 11.50 20.46
N LYS A 139 22.54 12.55 20.69
CA LYS A 139 23.82 12.41 21.41
C LYS A 139 23.54 12.04 22.87
N ASP A 140 24.20 10.99 23.34
CA ASP A 140 24.14 10.54 24.72
C ASP A 140 25.51 10.05 25.17
N ILE A 141 26.17 10.87 25.98
CA ILE A 141 27.56 10.63 26.47
C ILE A 141 27.58 9.45 27.46
N SER A 142 26.43 9.08 28.06
CA SER A 142 26.34 7.97 28.99
C SER A 142 26.48 6.61 28.30
N LEU A 143 26.22 6.57 26.99
CA LEU A 143 26.32 5.35 26.19
C LEU A 143 27.72 5.17 25.59
N PRO A 144 28.23 3.93 25.47
CA PRO A 144 29.59 3.66 24.96
C PRO A 144 29.86 4.24 23.57
N ARG A 145 28.84 4.37 22.72
CA ARG A 145 28.91 4.93 21.37
C ARG A 145 28.73 6.45 21.33
N GLY A 146 28.31 7.06 22.43
CA GLY A 146 27.99 8.49 22.50
C GLY A 146 26.68 8.88 21.82
N TYR A 147 25.85 7.92 21.39
CA TYR A 147 24.56 8.14 20.74
C TYR A 147 23.51 7.13 21.20
N PHE A 148 22.32 7.62 21.51
CA PHE A 148 21.12 6.81 21.59
C PHE A 148 20.57 6.63 20.17
N GLN A 149 20.34 5.40 19.75
CA GLN A 149 19.79 5.04 18.44
C GLN A 149 18.78 3.91 18.60
N LYS A 150 17.50 4.22 18.42
CA LYS A 150 16.41 3.25 18.56
C LYS A 150 15.27 3.58 17.61
N SER A 151 14.58 2.55 17.11
CA SER A 151 13.41 2.67 16.24
C SER A 151 12.22 1.94 16.82
N VAL A 152 11.05 2.54 16.66
CA VAL A 152 9.76 1.89 16.82
C VAL A 152 9.14 1.72 15.45
N MET A 153 8.81 0.48 15.06
CA MET A 153 8.17 0.17 13.78
C MET A 153 6.82 -0.50 14.02
N VAL A 154 5.76 0.13 13.52
CA VAL A 154 4.42 -0.44 13.46
C VAL A 154 4.27 -1.20 12.16
N LEU A 155 4.02 -2.51 12.22
CA LEU A 155 3.74 -3.36 11.06
C LEU A 155 2.24 -3.55 10.88
N SER A 156 1.72 -3.24 9.69
CA SER A 156 0.31 -3.41 9.34
C SER A 156 0.15 -3.94 7.93
N ARG A 157 -0.97 -4.58 7.64
CA ARG A 157 -1.38 -4.90 6.28
C ARG A 157 -2.16 -3.76 5.60
N LEU A 158 -2.69 -2.82 6.40
CA LEU A 158 -3.48 -1.69 5.93
C LEU A 158 -2.55 -0.57 5.40
N PRO A 159 -2.79 -0.05 4.17
CA PRO A 159 -1.98 1.02 3.58
C PRO A 159 -2.39 2.42 4.08
N PHE A 160 -2.59 2.59 5.38
CA PHE A 160 -3.07 3.83 6.00
C PHE A 160 -1.90 4.74 6.41
N ASN A 161 -1.17 5.22 5.39
CA ASN A 161 0.12 5.87 5.60
C ASN A 161 0.05 7.07 6.57
N ASN A 162 -0.91 7.97 6.39
CA ASN A 162 -1.03 9.15 7.25
C ASN A 162 -1.44 8.76 8.68
N LEU A 163 -2.43 7.88 8.83
CA LEU A 163 -2.90 7.44 10.14
C LEU A 163 -1.79 6.76 10.95
N PHE A 164 -1.14 5.75 10.39
CA PHE A 164 -0.12 4.99 11.13
C PHE A 164 1.17 5.77 11.34
N THR A 165 1.52 6.71 10.45
CA THR A 165 2.63 7.63 10.71
C THR A 165 2.36 8.51 11.93
N LYS A 166 1.14 9.04 12.08
CA LYS A 166 0.75 9.80 13.27
C LYS A 166 0.69 8.92 14.52
N ILE A 167 0.21 7.68 14.39
CA ILE A 167 0.15 6.71 15.49
C ILE A 167 1.56 6.38 16.00
N VAL A 168 2.50 6.04 15.12
CA VAL A 168 3.87 5.73 15.53
C VAL A 168 4.57 6.96 16.10
N SER A 169 4.25 8.16 15.60
CA SER A 169 4.79 9.44 16.15
C SER A 169 4.26 9.78 17.54
N LEU A 170 3.13 9.20 17.95
CA LEU A 170 2.65 9.31 19.33
C LEU A 170 3.24 8.19 20.22
N ILE A 171 3.26 6.94 19.74
CA ILE A 171 3.72 5.80 20.54
C ILE A 171 5.22 5.88 20.83
N ALA A 172 6.04 6.25 19.83
CA ALA A 172 7.49 6.13 19.96
C ALA A 172 8.11 7.06 20.98
N PRO A 173 7.78 8.38 21.05
CA PRO A 173 8.28 9.25 22.12
C PRO A 173 7.87 8.74 23.51
N GLU A 174 6.60 8.37 23.69
CA GLU A 174 6.09 7.83 24.94
C GLU A 174 6.82 6.54 25.38
N TYR A 175 7.15 5.68 24.40
CA TYR A 175 7.96 4.50 24.66
C TYR A 175 9.40 4.86 25.07
N PHE A 176 10.03 5.84 24.42
CA PHE A 176 11.40 6.24 24.76
C PHE A 176 11.51 6.89 26.14
N ASP A 177 10.42 7.52 26.62
CA ASP A 177 10.38 8.20 27.92
C ASP A 177 9.88 7.28 29.05
N ASN A 178 8.91 6.38 28.78
CA ASN A 178 8.21 5.55 29.77
C ASN A 178 8.38 4.03 29.57
N ASP A 179 9.22 3.63 28.61
CA ASP A 179 9.59 2.25 28.33
C ASP A 179 8.38 1.31 28.03
N VAL A 180 8.48 0.04 28.41
CA VAL A 180 7.55 -1.05 28.06
C VAL A 180 6.11 -0.77 28.49
N LEU A 181 5.87 -0.05 29.58
CA LEU A 181 4.53 0.22 30.09
C LEU A 181 3.67 1.03 29.13
N SER A 182 4.26 2.05 28.48
CA SER A 182 3.56 2.88 27.47
C SER A 182 3.23 2.07 26.20
N LEU A 183 4.11 1.14 25.82
CA LEU A 183 3.89 0.27 24.68
C LEU A 183 2.76 -0.75 24.94
N GLU A 184 2.72 -1.33 26.14
CA GLU A 184 1.62 -2.23 26.55
C GLU A 184 0.29 -1.48 26.63
N ALA A 185 0.26 -0.28 27.16
CA ALA A 185 -0.92 0.59 27.18
C ALA A 185 -1.40 0.92 25.76
N SER A 186 -0.47 1.24 24.85
CA SER A 186 -0.78 1.49 23.45
C SER A 186 -1.41 0.27 22.78
N CYS A 187 -0.83 -0.91 22.96
CA CYS A 187 -1.37 -2.16 22.42
C CYS A 187 -2.76 -2.47 22.99
N TYR A 188 -2.97 -2.24 24.27
CA TYR A 188 -4.27 -2.42 24.90
C TYR A 188 -5.32 -1.45 24.34
N ASN A 189 -4.99 -0.16 24.15
CA ASN A 189 -5.88 0.82 23.54
C ASN A 189 -6.27 0.39 22.13
N ILE A 190 -5.29 0.01 21.30
CA ILE A 190 -5.53 -0.44 19.93
C ILE A 190 -6.42 -1.69 19.88
N ASN A 191 -6.27 -2.59 20.84
CA ASN A 191 -7.12 -3.79 20.94
C ASN A 191 -8.57 -3.48 21.33
N GLN A 192 -8.89 -2.25 21.77
CA GLN A 192 -10.26 -1.80 22.01
C GLN A 192 -10.90 -1.13 20.77
N TRP A 193 -10.13 -0.86 19.71
CA TRP A 193 -10.64 -0.20 18.54
C TRP A 193 -11.70 -1.03 17.80
N PRO A 194 -12.72 -0.38 17.21
CA PRO A 194 -13.64 -1.06 16.31
C PRO A 194 -12.90 -1.57 15.08
N ALA A 195 -13.44 -2.56 14.37
CA ALA A 195 -12.87 -3.03 13.11
C ALA A 195 -12.79 -1.91 12.06
N PRO A 196 -11.81 -1.92 11.15
CA PRO A 196 -11.71 -0.95 10.07
C PRO A 196 -12.82 -1.21 9.02
N VAL A 197 -13.89 -0.42 9.10
CA VAL A 197 -15.05 -0.56 8.19
C VAL A 197 -15.07 0.60 7.21
N PRO A 198 -15.03 0.35 5.87
CA PRO A 198 -15.16 1.38 4.86
C PRO A 198 -16.53 2.10 4.91
N GLY A 199 -16.53 3.41 4.70
CA GLY A 199 -17.71 4.27 4.72
C GLY A 199 -18.07 4.84 6.09
N VAL A 200 -17.29 4.57 7.13
CA VAL A 200 -17.55 4.99 8.51
C VAL A 200 -16.44 5.88 9.05
N THR A 201 -16.82 6.90 9.81
CA THR A 201 -15.87 7.68 10.62
C THR A 201 -15.65 6.98 11.95
N LEU A 202 -14.41 6.69 12.27
CA LEU A 202 -14.00 5.96 13.48
C LEU A 202 -13.28 6.90 14.46
N ASN A 203 -13.56 6.71 15.74
CA ASN A 203 -12.84 7.33 16.84
C ASN A 203 -11.93 6.28 17.49
N LEU A 204 -10.63 6.51 17.44
CA LEU A 204 -9.58 5.57 17.84
C LEU A 204 -8.80 6.16 19.02
N PRO A 205 -9.16 5.85 20.27
CA PRO A 205 -8.45 6.35 21.44
C PRO A 205 -7.07 5.71 21.55
N LEU A 206 -6.04 6.55 21.83
CA LEU A 206 -4.67 6.12 21.99
C LEU A 206 -3.92 7.07 22.92
N LEU A 207 -3.41 6.58 24.06
CA LEU A 207 -2.56 7.32 25.02
C LEU A 207 -3.13 8.72 25.36
N GLY A 208 -4.42 8.80 25.70
CA GLY A 208 -5.09 10.05 26.07
C GLY A 208 -5.50 10.97 24.91
N SER A 209 -5.13 10.63 23.68
CA SER A 209 -5.59 11.31 22.45
C SER A 209 -6.65 10.47 21.74
N VAL A 210 -7.49 11.10 20.91
CA VAL A 210 -8.49 10.40 20.08
C VAL A 210 -8.23 10.72 18.62
N PHE A 211 -7.84 9.72 17.83
CA PHE A 211 -7.74 9.86 16.39
C PHE A 211 -9.11 9.67 15.74
N GLN A 212 -9.60 10.71 15.08
CA GLN A 212 -10.81 10.60 14.27
C GLN A 212 -10.40 10.41 12.81
N THR A 213 -10.85 9.31 12.21
CA THR A 213 -10.51 8.97 10.83
C THR A 213 -11.71 8.42 10.07
N TYR A 214 -11.82 8.79 8.80
CA TYR A 214 -12.78 8.23 7.87
C TYR A 214 -12.08 7.26 6.92
N ILE A 215 -12.66 6.07 6.75
CA ILE A 215 -12.18 5.09 5.77
C ILE A 215 -13.07 5.17 4.53
N PRO A 216 -12.52 5.51 3.33
CA PRO A 216 -13.30 5.60 2.10
C PRO A 216 -13.98 4.29 1.72
N HIS A 217 -15.20 4.37 1.14
CA HIS A 217 -15.95 3.25 0.60
C HIS A 217 -15.88 3.23 -0.93
N GLN A 218 -15.87 2.06 -1.54
CA GLN A 218 -15.97 1.90 -3.00
C GLN A 218 -17.35 2.38 -3.48
N GLY A 219 -17.39 3.27 -4.46
CA GLY A 219 -18.65 3.85 -4.99
C GLY A 219 -18.92 5.30 -4.56
N ASN A 220 -18.27 5.81 -3.52
CA ASN A 220 -18.40 7.20 -3.10
C ASN A 220 -17.27 8.06 -3.69
N ALA A 221 -17.17 8.13 -5.03
CA ALA A 221 -16.23 9.05 -5.70
C ALA A 221 -16.46 10.54 -5.31
N SER A 222 -17.68 10.89 -4.91
CA SER A 222 -18.03 12.21 -4.39
C SER A 222 -17.55 12.46 -2.94
N SER A 223 -17.13 11.42 -2.21
CA SER A 223 -16.78 11.52 -0.80
C SER A 223 -15.48 12.28 -0.52
N LEU A 224 -14.57 12.38 -1.50
CA LEU A 224 -13.34 13.19 -1.34
C LEU A 224 -13.65 14.70 -1.21
N ILE A 225 -14.71 15.18 -1.89
CA ILE A 225 -15.17 16.58 -1.77
C ILE A 225 -15.98 16.76 -0.48
N ILE A 226 -16.76 15.75 -0.11
CA ILE A 226 -17.55 15.75 1.14
C ILE A 226 -16.62 15.64 2.37
N GLN A 227 -15.49 14.93 2.28
CA GLN A 227 -14.51 14.83 3.39
C GLN A 227 -13.90 16.18 3.79
N LEU A 228 -13.62 17.05 2.83
CA LEU A 228 -13.12 18.40 3.12
C LEU A 228 -14.20 19.31 3.71
N ALA A 229 -15.46 19.08 3.36
CA ALA A 229 -16.59 19.87 3.88
C ALA A 229 -17.04 19.40 5.27
N THR A 230 -17.12 18.08 5.50
CA THR A 230 -17.59 17.52 6.81
C THR A 230 -16.56 17.62 7.94
N LEU A 231 -15.27 17.75 7.62
CA LEU A 231 -14.23 17.96 8.63
C LEU A 231 -14.26 19.39 9.23
N ASN A 232 -14.83 20.36 8.50
CA ASN A 232 -14.89 21.75 8.97
C ASN A 232 -16.13 22.10 9.80
N ASP A 233 -17.16 21.23 9.81
CA ASP A 233 -18.47 21.54 10.42
C ASP A 233 -18.73 20.84 11.77
N ILE A 234 -17.78 20.06 12.29
CA ILE A 234 -17.95 19.39 13.59
C ILE A 234 -17.35 20.26 14.69
N PRO A 235 -18.15 20.73 15.67
CA PRO A 235 -17.60 21.50 16.79
C PRO A 235 -16.61 20.64 17.57
N THR A 236 -15.39 21.11 17.67
CA THR A 236 -14.30 20.50 18.47
C THR A 236 -14.61 20.65 19.96
N THR A 237 -15.37 19.70 20.51
CA THR A 237 -15.75 19.69 21.92
C THR A 237 -14.92 18.74 22.78
N ILE A 238 -13.95 18.03 22.18
CA ILE A 238 -13.08 17.11 22.91
C ILE A 238 -11.65 17.66 22.87
N GLU A 239 -11.12 18.04 24.00
CA GLU A 239 -9.69 18.32 24.17
C GLU A 239 -8.91 17.09 23.73
N ASN A 240 -7.87 17.27 22.86
CA ASN A 240 -7.00 16.23 22.29
C ASN A 240 -7.59 15.38 21.14
N GLN A 241 -8.54 15.89 20.35
CA GLN A 241 -8.99 15.23 19.13
C GLN A 241 -8.04 15.53 17.96
N ILE A 242 -7.50 14.47 17.34
CA ILE A 242 -6.62 14.54 16.16
C ILE A 242 -7.39 14.05 14.94
N GLN A 243 -7.80 14.98 14.08
CA GLN A 243 -8.39 14.60 12.80
C GLN A 243 -7.32 14.07 11.84
N THR A 244 -7.58 12.95 11.21
CA THR A 244 -6.65 12.34 10.28
C THR A 244 -7.37 11.61 9.16
N SER A 245 -6.84 11.71 7.96
CA SER A 245 -7.25 10.89 6.82
C SER A 245 -6.35 9.67 6.70
N VAL A 246 -6.86 8.56 6.20
CA VAL A 246 -6.05 7.36 5.94
C VAL A 246 -5.09 7.54 4.75
N GLU A 247 -5.40 8.45 3.82
CA GLU A 247 -4.67 8.63 2.55
C GLU A 247 -4.00 10.00 2.37
N ASP A 248 -4.19 10.93 3.28
CA ASP A 248 -3.79 12.32 3.03
C ASP A 248 -2.26 12.47 2.99
N LEU A 249 -1.74 12.53 1.77
CA LEU A 249 -0.40 13.01 1.47
C LEU A 249 -0.53 14.42 0.90
N ASN A 250 0.25 15.36 1.41
CA ASN A 250 0.37 16.68 0.78
C ASN A 250 1.14 16.55 -0.54
N LEU A 251 0.43 16.14 -1.62
CA LEU A 251 1.03 15.86 -2.92
C LEU A 251 1.80 17.04 -3.47
N PHE A 252 1.33 18.27 -3.22
CA PHE A 252 2.00 19.46 -3.72
C PHE A 252 3.36 19.67 -3.06
N GLU A 253 3.44 19.56 -1.76
CA GLU A 253 4.69 19.73 -1.01
C GLU A 253 5.73 18.69 -1.42
N ILE A 254 5.31 17.43 -1.55
CA ILE A 254 6.19 16.33 -1.94
C ILE A 254 6.63 16.45 -3.40
N LEU A 255 5.70 16.74 -4.33
CA LEU A 255 5.97 16.79 -5.76
C LEU A 255 6.48 18.16 -6.25
N HIS A 256 6.49 19.19 -5.37
CA HIS A 256 6.94 20.54 -5.70
C HIS A 256 8.29 20.57 -6.46
N PRO A 257 9.33 19.83 -6.06
CA PRO A 257 10.62 19.87 -6.76
C PRO A 257 10.52 19.42 -8.22
N VAL A 258 9.62 18.49 -8.53
CA VAL A 258 9.44 17.87 -9.86
C VAL A 258 8.22 18.37 -10.62
N LEU A 259 7.57 19.41 -10.12
CA LEU A 259 6.28 19.92 -10.62
C LEU A 259 6.28 20.23 -12.14
N SER A 260 7.40 20.72 -12.69
CA SER A 260 7.54 20.99 -14.12
C SER A 260 7.52 19.74 -15.01
N HIS A 261 7.58 18.55 -14.43
CA HIS A 261 7.62 17.25 -15.11
C HIS A 261 6.43 16.35 -14.73
N ILE A 262 5.40 16.91 -14.08
CA ILE A 262 4.31 16.15 -13.47
C ILE A 262 3.57 15.26 -14.49
N ASP A 263 3.26 15.79 -15.68
CA ASP A 263 2.55 15.02 -16.72
C ASP A 263 3.39 13.85 -17.22
N MET A 264 4.69 14.06 -17.44
CA MET A 264 5.61 12.98 -17.83
C MET A 264 5.75 11.92 -16.72
N LEU A 265 5.83 12.34 -15.45
CA LEU A 265 5.91 11.42 -14.33
C LEU A 265 4.63 10.59 -14.22
N TRP A 266 3.46 11.20 -14.48
CA TRP A 266 2.19 10.48 -14.55
C TRP A 266 2.23 9.39 -15.64
N GLU A 267 2.77 9.68 -16.84
CA GLU A 267 2.93 8.68 -17.89
C GLU A 267 3.86 7.53 -17.46
N LEU A 268 5.01 7.84 -16.84
CA LEU A 268 5.94 6.82 -16.33
C LEU A 268 5.28 5.91 -15.29
N VAL A 269 4.47 6.49 -14.40
CA VAL A 269 3.78 5.75 -13.34
C VAL A 269 2.66 4.89 -13.92
N ILE A 270 1.81 5.42 -14.82
CA ILE A 270 0.68 4.66 -15.36
C ILE A 270 1.15 3.51 -16.27
N THR A 271 2.32 3.65 -16.89
CA THR A 271 2.95 2.58 -17.68
C THR A 271 3.87 1.67 -16.88
N ALA A 272 3.97 1.91 -15.56
CA ALA A 272 4.82 1.16 -14.62
C ALA A 272 6.28 1.07 -15.08
N GLU A 273 6.86 2.19 -15.51
CA GLU A 273 8.27 2.24 -15.86
C GLU A 273 9.17 2.06 -14.63
N PRO A 274 10.31 1.37 -14.77
CA PRO A 274 11.30 1.26 -13.69
C PRO A 274 11.83 2.64 -13.29
N LEU A 275 11.68 3.01 -12.02
CA LEU A 275 12.02 4.34 -11.54
C LEU A 275 12.79 4.28 -10.22
N ILE A 276 13.87 5.04 -10.11
CA ILE A 276 14.63 5.23 -8.87
C ILE A 276 14.34 6.63 -8.33
N VAL A 277 14.02 6.70 -7.05
CA VAL A 277 13.96 7.94 -6.28
C VAL A 277 15.14 7.96 -5.33
N MET A 278 16.06 8.89 -5.53
CA MET A 278 17.22 9.11 -4.67
C MET A 278 17.01 10.37 -3.84
N ALA A 279 17.09 10.26 -2.53
CA ALA A 279 16.95 11.39 -1.61
C ALA A 279 18.04 11.36 -0.54
N THR A 280 18.19 12.46 0.20
CA THR A 280 19.15 12.58 1.32
C THR A 280 18.62 11.89 2.58
N SER A 281 17.30 11.76 2.74
CA SER A 281 16.70 11.10 3.90
C SER A 281 15.61 10.09 3.50
N PRO A 282 15.35 9.07 4.33
CA PRO A 282 14.28 8.10 4.07
C PRO A 282 12.89 8.74 4.12
N THR A 283 12.69 9.83 4.86
CA THR A 283 11.42 10.58 4.89
C THR A 283 11.06 11.12 3.50
N TYR A 284 11.95 11.90 2.88
CA TYR A 284 11.71 12.47 1.55
C TYR A 284 11.62 11.38 0.48
N CYS A 285 12.44 10.35 0.60
CA CYS A 285 12.46 9.22 -0.30
C CYS A 285 11.12 8.48 -0.29
N SER A 286 10.68 8.05 0.88
CA SER A 286 9.43 7.28 1.04
C SER A 286 8.21 8.12 0.67
N ALA A 287 8.17 9.39 1.05
CA ALA A 287 7.08 10.30 0.69
C ALA A 287 6.96 10.46 -0.84
N MET A 288 8.09 10.65 -1.55
CA MET A 288 8.08 10.78 -3.01
C MET A 288 7.59 9.51 -3.70
N VAL A 289 8.08 8.33 -3.29
CA VAL A 289 7.61 7.05 -3.85
C VAL A 289 6.11 6.88 -3.64
N LEU A 290 5.60 7.16 -2.44
CA LEU A 290 4.16 7.09 -2.14
C LEU A 290 3.36 8.12 -2.96
N ALA A 291 3.85 9.35 -3.10
CA ALA A 291 3.21 10.38 -3.92
C ALA A 291 3.13 9.95 -5.40
N LEU A 292 4.20 9.37 -5.95
CA LEU A 292 4.21 8.86 -7.32
C LEU A 292 3.13 7.78 -7.52
N THR A 293 3.03 6.79 -6.62
CA THR A 293 2.00 5.75 -6.74
C THR A 293 0.58 6.30 -6.65
N ARG A 294 0.38 7.46 -5.99
CA ARG A 294 -0.93 8.13 -5.85
C ARG A 294 -1.28 9.05 -7.02
N MET A 295 -0.33 9.38 -7.90
CA MET A 295 -0.58 10.23 -9.06
C MET A 295 -1.63 9.69 -10.01
N ILE A 296 -1.78 8.37 -10.08
CA ILE A 296 -2.75 7.68 -10.95
C ILE A 296 -4.06 7.34 -10.24
N SER A 297 -4.32 7.89 -9.04
CA SER A 297 -5.61 7.69 -8.38
C SER A 297 -6.79 8.13 -9.26
N PRO A 298 -7.91 7.37 -9.28
CA PRO A 298 -8.29 6.27 -8.41
C PRO A 298 -7.76 4.89 -8.84
N LEU A 299 -6.97 4.83 -9.90
CA LEU A 299 -6.39 3.59 -10.40
C LEU A 299 -5.37 3.07 -9.38
N LYS A 300 -5.44 1.76 -9.07
CA LYS A 300 -4.47 1.11 -8.18
C LYS A 300 -3.14 0.94 -8.88
N TYR A 301 -2.05 1.33 -8.21
CA TYR A 301 -0.71 0.99 -8.66
C TYR A 301 -0.43 -0.50 -8.40
N CYS A 302 -0.49 -1.33 -9.44
CA CYS A 302 -0.41 -2.79 -9.33
C CYS A 302 1.00 -3.35 -9.55
N ALA A 303 2.00 -2.49 -9.84
CA ALA A 303 3.39 -2.88 -9.87
C ALA A 303 4.02 -2.83 -8.47
N ASP A 304 5.26 -3.33 -8.32
CA ASP A 304 5.96 -3.23 -7.05
C ASP A 304 6.49 -1.82 -6.79
N HIS A 305 6.55 -1.45 -5.53
CA HIS A 305 7.14 -0.19 -5.09
C HIS A 305 7.72 -0.36 -3.69
N ARG A 306 8.90 0.20 -3.49
CA ARG A 306 9.64 0.15 -2.22
C ARG A 306 9.88 1.59 -1.77
N PRO A 307 9.06 2.12 -0.84
CA PRO A 307 9.19 3.51 -0.38
C PRO A 307 10.59 3.82 0.16
N TYR A 308 11.19 2.86 0.84
CA TYR A 308 12.58 2.89 1.26
C TYR A 308 13.22 1.52 1.09
N PHE A 309 14.40 1.47 0.48
CA PHE A 309 15.13 0.26 0.12
C PHE A 309 16.61 0.42 0.43
N THR A 310 17.23 -0.61 1.03
CA THR A 310 18.62 -0.58 1.48
C THR A 310 19.45 -1.65 0.79
N VAL A 311 20.78 -1.54 0.88
CA VAL A 311 21.71 -2.54 0.34
C VAL A 311 21.67 -3.89 1.07
N HIS A 312 21.08 -3.91 2.26
CA HIS A 312 20.93 -5.09 3.11
C HIS A 312 19.60 -5.82 2.91
N ASP A 313 18.71 -5.29 2.07
CA ASP A 313 17.45 -5.94 1.76
C ASP A 313 17.69 -7.29 1.09
N SER A 314 16.91 -8.30 1.47
CA SER A 314 17.02 -9.67 0.95
C SER A 314 16.85 -9.76 -0.57
N GLU A 315 16.10 -8.81 -1.16
CA GLU A 315 15.85 -8.73 -2.60
C GLU A 315 16.87 -7.85 -3.35
N PHE A 316 17.91 -7.32 -2.67
CA PHE A 316 18.91 -6.44 -3.27
C PHE A 316 19.52 -7.03 -4.55
N LYS A 317 19.89 -8.31 -4.53
CA LYS A 317 20.46 -9.00 -5.69
C LYS A 317 19.51 -9.06 -6.87
N GLN A 318 18.21 -9.20 -6.63
CA GLN A 318 17.18 -9.28 -7.67
C GLN A 318 17.12 -7.99 -8.49
N PHE A 319 17.23 -6.83 -7.85
CA PHE A 319 17.16 -5.53 -8.52
C PHE A 319 18.49 -5.05 -9.10
N THR A 320 19.61 -5.50 -8.55
CA THR A 320 20.96 -5.04 -8.95
C THR A 320 21.66 -5.96 -9.94
N SER A 321 21.21 -7.22 -10.10
CA SER A 321 21.78 -8.15 -11.07
C SER A 321 21.52 -7.65 -12.48
N LYS A 322 22.60 -7.56 -13.28
CA LYS A 322 22.50 -7.30 -14.72
C LYS A 322 21.98 -8.54 -15.42
N GLY A 323 20.66 -8.72 -15.44
CA GLY A 323 20.02 -9.76 -16.25
C GLY A 323 20.08 -9.42 -17.74
N GLN A 324 19.72 -10.39 -18.61
CA GLN A 324 19.65 -10.18 -20.07
C GLN A 324 18.40 -9.39 -20.50
N GLY A 325 17.58 -8.91 -19.56
CA GLY A 325 16.32 -8.21 -19.82
C GLY A 325 16.27 -6.78 -19.30
N PRO A 326 15.18 -6.05 -19.59
CA PRO A 326 14.93 -4.73 -19.01
C PRO A 326 14.74 -4.83 -17.50
N PRO A 327 15.02 -3.75 -16.74
CA PRO A 327 14.75 -3.69 -15.31
C PRO A 327 13.27 -4.00 -15.01
N PRO A 328 12.98 -4.62 -13.85
CA PRO A 328 11.60 -4.93 -13.48
C PRO A 328 10.77 -3.65 -13.26
N PRO A 329 9.43 -3.71 -13.47
CA PRO A 329 8.54 -2.58 -13.28
C PRO A 329 8.36 -2.29 -11.78
N VAL A 330 9.27 -1.50 -11.19
CA VAL A 330 9.26 -1.16 -9.77
C VAL A 330 9.71 0.28 -9.55
N ILE A 331 9.17 0.94 -8.52
CA ILE A 331 9.65 2.23 -8.02
C ILE A 331 10.45 1.98 -6.75
N LEU A 332 11.76 2.28 -6.80
CA LEU A 332 12.67 2.12 -5.65
C LEU A 332 13.01 3.46 -5.04
N GLY A 333 12.78 3.61 -3.73
CA GLY A 333 13.25 4.71 -2.94
C GLY A 333 14.56 4.37 -2.23
N VAL A 334 15.63 5.15 -2.45
CA VAL A 334 16.97 4.89 -1.92
C VAL A 334 17.63 6.16 -1.40
N THR A 335 18.45 6.03 -0.35
CA THR A 335 19.22 7.15 0.19
C THR A 335 20.73 6.97 -0.04
N ASN A 336 21.20 5.73 -0.20
CA ASN A 336 22.59 5.42 -0.38
C ASN A 336 23.08 5.77 -1.79
N PRO A 337 24.09 6.66 -1.97
CA PRO A 337 24.65 7.02 -3.28
C PRO A 337 25.18 5.83 -4.08
N PHE A 338 25.50 4.72 -3.41
CA PHE A 338 26.00 3.50 -4.05
C PHE A 338 24.99 2.94 -5.09
N PHE A 339 23.68 3.13 -4.86
CA PHE A 339 22.67 2.73 -5.82
C PHE A 339 22.78 3.43 -7.18
N ALA A 340 23.28 4.68 -7.21
CA ALA A 340 23.52 5.37 -8.48
C ALA A 340 24.53 4.63 -9.36
N LYS A 341 25.51 3.96 -8.76
CA LYS A 341 26.50 3.13 -9.46
C LYS A 341 25.94 1.76 -9.84
N MET A 342 25.23 1.12 -8.93
CA MET A 342 24.71 -0.23 -9.16
C MET A 342 23.55 -0.24 -10.16
N LEU A 343 22.65 0.74 -10.09
CA LEU A 343 21.45 0.84 -10.91
C LEU A 343 21.62 1.84 -12.08
N HIS A 344 22.86 2.11 -12.53
CA HIS A 344 23.15 3.04 -13.63
C HIS A 344 22.47 2.66 -14.97
N HIS A 345 22.08 1.40 -15.12
CA HIS A 345 21.36 0.86 -16.28
C HIS A 345 19.84 1.11 -16.23
N TRP A 346 19.31 1.61 -15.11
CA TRP A 346 17.89 1.92 -14.99
C TRP A 346 17.54 3.18 -15.80
N PRO A 347 16.38 3.16 -16.51
CA PRO A 347 16.06 4.21 -17.47
C PRO A 347 15.69 5.56 -16.84
N HIS A 348 15.17 5.56 -15.61
CA HIS A 348 14.61 6.76 -14.99
C HIS A 348 15.08 6.93 -13.56
N THR A 349 15.55 8.13 -13.24
CA THR A 349 15.98 8.49 -11.88
C THR A 349 15.50 9.89 -11.51
N ILE A 350 14.85 10.01 -10.37
CA ILE A 350 14.56 11.29 -9.71
C ILE A 350 15.57 11.45 -8.59
N ARG A 351 16.36 12.53 -8.63
CA ARG A 351 17.26 12.87 -7.54
C ARG A 351 16.77 14.12 -6.83
N LEU A 352 16.41 13.96 -5.56
CA LEU A 352 15.98 15.04 -4.69
C LEU A 352 17.22 15.69 -4.05
N GLY A 353 17.22 17.01 -3.92
CA GLY A 353 18.22 17.76 -3.17
C GLY A 353 17.86 17.86 -1.70
N GLU A 354 18.77 18.46 -0.93
CA GLU A 354 18.47 18.90 0.42
C GLU A 354 17.44 20.04 0.36
N ASP A 355 16.51 20.05 1.30
CA ASP A 355 15.47 21.08 1.40
C ASP A 355 16.06 22.33 2.06
N ASN A 356 16.80 23.12 1.29
CA ASN A 356 17.39 24.39 1.73
C ASN A 356 16.44 25.58 1.53
N GLY A 357 15.12 25.34 1.40
CA GLY A 357 14.12 26.41 1.23
C GLY A 357 14.28 27.24 -0.07
N GLN A 358 15.19 26.86 -0.96
CA GLN A 358 15.39 27.52 -2.26
C GLN A 358 14.55 26.80 -3.33
N ASN A 359 13.82 27.59 -4.10
CA ASN A 359 13.00 27.15 -5.24
C ASN A 359 13.86 26.53 -6.36
N HIS A 360 14.37 25.32 -6.17
CA HIS A 360 15.10 24.60 -7.21
C HIS A 360 14.12 24.02 -8.24
N LYS A 361 14.03 24.64 -9.41
CA LYS A 361 13.40 24.03 -10.59
C LYS A 361 14.29 22.90 -11.10
N TYR A 362 13.92 21.65 -10.84
CA TYR A 362 14.66 20.52 -11.37
C TYR A 362 14.60 20.48 -12.90
N LYS A 363 15.78 20.38 -13.51
CA LYS A 363 15.92 20.30 -14.97
C LYS A 363 15.83 18.84 -15.42
N LEU A 364 15.21 18.63 -16.57
CA LEU A 364 15.25 17.35 -17.27
C LEU A 364 16.66 17.13 -17.81
N LYS A 365 17.24 15.97 -17.51
CA LYS A 365 18.58 15.58 -17.96
C LYS A 365 18.54 14.24 -18.65
N LYS A 366 19.33 14.06 -19.72
CA LYS A 366 19.44 12.76 -20.39
C LYS A 366 20.22 11.78 -19.49
N ASN A 367 19.65 10.58 -19.30
CA ASN A 367 20.34 9.48 -18.64
C ASN A 367 21.43 8.97 -19.59
N GLY A 368 22.69 8.95 -19.20
CA GLY A 368 23.76 8.49 -20.09
C GLY A 368 25.20 8.76 -19.63
N SER A 369 25.40 9.27 -18.43
CA SER A 369 26.76 9.55 -17.93
C SER A 369 27.04 8.84 -16.61
N THR A 370 28.19 8.18 -16.54
CA THR A 370 28.77 7.50 -15.38
C THR A 370 29.00 8.41 -14.14
N LYS A 371 28.60 9.69 -14.19
CA LYS A 371 28.78 10.70 -13.13
C LYS A 371 27.53 10.95 -12.29
N LEU A 372 26.66 9.93 -12.09
CA LEU A 372 25.44 10.08 -11.29
C LEU A 372 25.71 10.37 -9.80
N LEU A 373 26.87 9.97 -9.27
CA LEU A 373 27.26 10.20 -7.87
C LEU A 373 27.43 11.70 -7.53
N ASP A 374 27.94 12.50 -8.50
CA ASP A 374 28.16 13.95 -8.32
C ASP A 374 27.11 14.81 -9.03
N SER A 375 26.01 14.21 -9.49
CA SER A 375 25.01 14.93 -10.28
C SER A 375 24.09 15.77 -9.40
N SER A 376 23.78 16.98 -9.85
CA SER A 376 22.84 17.89 -9.19
C SER A 376 21.41 17.31 -9.15
N PRO A 377 20.55 17.78 -8.23
CA PRO A 377 19.14 17.41 -8.19
C PRO A 377 18.45 17.57 -9.55
N GLY A 378 17.55 16.66 -9.89
CA GLY A 378 16.86 16.68 -11.18
C GLY A 378 16.16 15.37 -11.53
N VAL A 379 15.49 15.39 -12.69
CA VAL A 379 14.89 14.20 -13.30
C VAL A 379 15.77 13.74 -14.46
N TYR A 380 16.30 12.53 -14.35
CA TYR A 380 17.22 11.93 -15.32
C TYR A 380 16.47 10.86 -16.10
N THR A 381 16.19 11.10 -17.38
CA THR A 381 15.46 10.18 -18.24
C THR A 381 15.68 10.45 -19.71
N ALA A 382 15.61 9.40 -20.54
CA ALA A 382 15.54 9.50 -21.98
C ALA A 382 14.10 9.35 -22.51
N TYR A 383 13.11 9.26 -21.62
CA TYR A 383 11.71 9.11 -21.98
C TYR A 383 11.20 10.30 -22.78
N LYS A 384 10.49 10.00 -23.84
CA LYS A 384 9.79 11.01 -24.65
C LYS A 384 8.29 10.88 -24.32
N PRO A 385 7.69 11.91 -23.68
CA PRO A 385 6.28 11.89 -23.38
C PRO A 385 5.42 11.72 -24.63
N PHE A 386 4.35 10.95 -24.52
CA PHE A 386 3.33 10.80 -25.54
C PHE A 386 2.39 12.00 -25.59
N LEU A 387 2.11 12.58 -24.41
CA LEU A 387 1.19 13.70 -24.28
C LEU A 387 1.95 15.03 -24.19
N HIS A 388 1.29 16.09 -24.62
CA HIS A 388 1.80 17.44 -24.43
C HIS A 388 1.56 17.87 -22.99
N LYS A 389 2.52 18.67 -22.44
CA LYS A 389 2.41 19.24 -21.10
C LYS A 389 1.24 20.19 -20.97
N ASP A 390 0.48 20.09 -19.89
CA ASP A 390 -0.48 21.12 -19.52
C ASP A 390 0.23 22.32 -18.89
N LYS A 391 0.57 23.28 -19.76
CA LYS A 391 1.25 24.51 -19.34
C LYS A 391 0.40 25.39 -18.43
N MET A 392 -0.92 25.29 -18.51
CA MET A 392 -1.84 26.14 -17.75
C MET A 392 -1.84 25.77 -16.28
N ILE A 393 -1.99 24.48 -15.96
CA ILE A 393 -1.97 24.02 -14.57
C ILE A 393 -0.60 24.25 -13.93
N ILE A 394 0.49 23.95 -14.65
CA ILE A 394 1.86 24.18 -14.14
C ILE A 394 2.08 25.65 -13.84
N LYS A 395 1.63 26.57 -14.73
CA LYS A 395 1.73 28.01 -14.51
C LYS A 395 0.90 28.46 -13.30
N ASN A 396 -0.32 27.93 -13.14
CA ASN A 396 -1.20 28.24 -12.01
C ASN A 396 -0.59 27.80 -10.67
N LEU A 397 -0.02 26.59 -10.62
CA LEU A 397 0.64 26.06 -9.42
C LEU A 397 1.90 26.88 -9.07
N ILE A 398 2.71 27.25 -10.06
CA ILE A 398 3.89 28.11 -9.86
C ILE A 398 3.48 29.51 -9.40
N SER A 399 2.41 30.09 -9.99
CA SER A 399 1.86 31.38 -9.54
C SER A 399 1.36 31.31 -8.09
N GLY A 400 0.77 30.18 -7.71
CA GLY A 400 0.35 29.92 -6.32
C GLY A 400 1.52 29.93 -5.32
N ILE A 401 2.71 29.46 -5.73
CA ILE A 401 3.93 29.56 -4.90
C ILE A 401 4.29 31.02 -4.67
N HIS A 402 4.33 31.82 -5.74
CA HIS A 402 4.67 33.24 -5.64
C HIS A 402 3.66 34.04 -4.80
N SER A 403 2.35 33.68 -4.87
CA SER A 403 1.30 34.30 -4.07
C SER A 403 1.16 33.72 -2.67
N ARG A 404 2.05 32.80 -2.24
CA ARG A 404 2.01 32.13 -0.94
C ARG A 404 0.67 31.43 -0.65
N ARG A 405 0.06 30.84 -1.69
CA ARG A 405 -1.17 30.06 -1.53
C ARG A 405 -0.93 28.88 -0.58
N PRO A 406 -1.86 28.58 0.35
CA PRO A 406 -1.71 27.44 1.28
C PRO A 406 -1.44 26.13 0.54
N SER A 407 -0.58 25.28 1.13
CA SER A 407 -0.11 24.03 0.50
C SER A 407 -1.26 23.04 0.28
N GLU A 408 -2.26 23.03 1.15
CA GLU A 408 -3.47 22.21 1.03
C GLU A 408 -4.29 22.59 -0.23
N VAL A 409 -4.45 23.88 -0.49
CA VAL A 409 -5.17 24.38 -1.70
C VAL A 409 -4.39 24.02 -2.95
N GLN A 410 -3.06 24.17 -2.94
CA GLN A 410 -2.19 23.76 -4.03
C GLN A 410 -2.27 22.24 -4.27
N SER A 411 -2.27 21.46 -3.19
CA SER A 411 -2.41 20.01 -3.24
C SER A 411 -3.77 19.58 -3.80
N ALA A 412 -4.85 20.28 -3.43
CA ALA A 412 -6.18 20.03 -3.98
C ALA A 412 -6.25 20.31 -5.49
N LEU A 413 -5.64 21.41 -5.96
CA LEU A 413 -5.56 21.74 -7.39
C LEU A 413 -4.76 20.68 -8.17
N LEU A 414 -3.61 20.26 -7.64
CA LEU A 414 -2.78 19.24 -8.26
C LEU A 414 -3.50 17.87 -8.30
N ARG A 415 -4.13 17.48 -7.20
CA ARG A 415 -4.92 16.25 -7.10
C ARG A 415 -6.07 16.23 -8.11
N ARG A 416 -6.78 17.35 -8.24
CA ARG A 416 -7.85 17.49 -9.24
C ARG A 416 -7.33 17.30 -10.67
N HIS A 417 -6.22 17.95 -11.02
CA HIS A 417 -5.60 17.80 -12.34
C HIS A 417 -5.22 16.35 -12.65
N LEU A 418 -4.52 15.66 -11.72
CA LEU A 418 -4.12 14.27 -11.88
C LEU A 418 -5.33 13.34 -11.99
N LEU A 419 -6.40 13.61 -11.22
CA LEU A 419 -7.65 12.87 -11.28
C LEU A 419 -8.34 13.04 -12.64
N GLU A 420 -8.46 14.28 -13.15
CA GLU A 420 -9.04 14.58 -14.46
C GLU A 420 -8.24 13.91 -15.59
N LEU A 421 -6.91 13.92 -15.50
CA LEU A 421 -6.03 13.27 -16.48
C LEU A 421 -6.22 11.74 -16.47
N THR A 422 -6.23 11.13 -15.28
CA THR A 422 -6.44 9.68 -15.12
C THR A 422 -7.84 9.27 -15.58
N HIS A 423 -8.87 10.02 -15.23
CA HIS A 423 -10.24 9.75 -15.71
C HIS A 423 -10.35 9.86 -17.23
N SER A 424 -9.77 10.91 -17.83
CA SER A 424 -9.77 11.07 -19.29
C SER A 424 -9.15 9.87 -19.99
N PHE A 425 -8.08 9.30 -19.41
CA PHE A 425 -7.43 8.10 -19.92
C PHE A 425 -8.29 6.84 -19.70
N MET A 426 -8.94 6.70 -18.54
CA MET A 426 -9.67 5.48 -18.17
C MET A 426 -11.08 5.38 -18.77
N ILE A 427 -11.78 6.51 -19.01
CA ILE A 427 -13.15 6.51 -19.51
C ILE A 427 -13.34 5.69 -20.81
N PRO A 428 -12.50 5.82 -21.85
CA PRO A 428 -12.61 4.96 -23.04
C PRO A 428 -12.47 3.48 -22.74
N LEU A 429 -11.56 3.12 -21.86
CA LEU A 429 -11.34 1.73 -21.43
C LEU A 429 -12.55 1.18 -20.66
N GLU A 430 -13.11 1.95 -19.72
CA GLU A 430 -14.30 1.56 -18.98
C GLU A 430 -15.52 1.36 -19.90
N ARG A 431 -15.69 2.22 -20.90
CA ARG A 431 -16.75 2.07 -21.92
C ARG A 431 -16.55 0.81 -22.74
N TYR A 432 -15.31 0.54 -23.17
CA TYR A 432 -15.00 -0.65 -23.94
C TYR A 432 -15.21 -1.92 -23.11
N ILE A 433 -14.75 -1.97 -21.87
CA ILE A 433 -14.98 -3.10 -20.97
C ILE A 433 -16.48 -3.34 -20.76
N ALA A 434 -17.28 -2.29 -20.58
CA ALA A 434 -18.73 -2.43 -20.47
C ALA A 434 -19.35 -3.07 -21.73
N SER A 435 -18.80 -2.82 -22.93
CA SER A 435 -19.26 -3.43 -24.18
C SER A 435 -18.91 -4.91 -24.32
N LEU A 436 -17.96 -5.43 -23.52
CA LEU A 436 -17.63 -6.86 -23.49
C LEU A 436 -18.69 -7.71 -22.77
N MET A 437 -19.68 -7.05 -22.17
CA MET A 437 -20.80 -7.73 -21.54
C MET A 437 -21.76 -8.31 -22.59
N PRO A 438 -22.05 -9.63 -22.56
CA PRO A 438 -23.04 -10.23 -23.46
C PRO A 438 -24.42 -9.57 -23.34
N LEU A 439 -25.15 -9.51 -24.43
CA LEU A 439 -26.51 -8.96 -24.41
C LEU A 439 -27.42 -9.79 -23.48
N PHE A 440 -28.29 -9.12 -22.74
CA PHE A 440 -29.22 -9.76 -21.78
C PHE A 440 -30.05 -10.90 -22.41
N LYS A 441 -30.48 -10.75 -23.66
CA LYS A 441 -31.20 -11.79 -24.44
C LYS A 441 -30.41 -13.10 -24.60
N ASN A 442 -29.10 -13.08 -24.43
CA ASN A 442 -28.22 -14.25 -24.53
C ASN A 442 -28.05 -14.97 -23.18
N ILE A 443 -28.58 -14.38 -22.10
CA ILE A 443 -28.51 -14.98 -20.76
C ILE A 443 -29.68 -15.95 -20.60
N SER A 444 -29.38 -17.25 -20.68
CA SER A 444 -30.39 -18.29 -20.48
C SER A 444 -30.43 -18.69 -18.99
N PRO A 445 -31.61 -18.73 -18.35
CA PRO A 445 -31.73 -19.18 -16.97
C PRO A 445 -31.24 -20.62 -16.76
N TYR A 446 -31.37 -21.45 -17.79
CA TYR A 446 -31.12 -22.91 -17.72
C TYR A 446 -29.69 -23.30 -18.16
N LYS A 447 -28.89 -22.36 -18.62
CA LYS A 447 -27.48 -22.60 -19.03
C LYS A 447 -26.51 -22.00 -18.02
N ALA A 448 -25.24 -22.33 -18.15
CA ALA A 448 -24.19 -21.62 -17.39
C ALA A 448 -24.17 -20.13 -17.75
N ALA A 449 -23.80 -19.26 -16.81
CA ALA A 449 -23.61 -17.85 -17.10
C ALA A 449 -22.59 -17.71 -18.25
N PRO A 450 -22.88 -16.88 -19.27
CA PRO A 450 -21.90 -16.64 -20.31
C PRO A 450 -20.69 -15.92 -19.72
N ALA A 451 -19.49 -16.21 -20.22
CA ALA A 451 -18.31 -15.44 -19.88
C ALA A 451 -18.35 -14.08 -20.60
N PRO A 452 -17.75 -13.02 -20.02
CA PRO A 452 -17.52 -11.79 -20.75
C PRO A 452 -16.70 -12.04 -22.02
N LEU A 453 -16.89 -11.21 -23.06
CA LEU A 453 -16.11 -11.31 -24.27
C LEU A 453 -14.62 -11.03 -23.98
N PRO A 454 -13.68 -11.62 -24.73
CA PRO A 454 -12.26 -11.36 -24.56
C PRO A 454 -11.91 -9.92 -24.97
N PHE A 455 -10.91 -9.34 -24.28
CA PHE A 455 -10.38 -8.03 -24.65
C PHE A 455 -9.59 -8.11 -25.95
N ASN A 456 -9.95 -7.25 -26.91
CA ASN A 456 -9.24 -7.12 -28.18
C ASN A 456 -8.70 -5.67 -28.32
N PRO A 457 -7.36 -5.47 -28.33
CA PRO A 457 -6.78 -4.14 -28.50
C PRO A 457 -7.18 -3.42 -29.79
N ASP A 458 -7.31 -4.14 -30.91
CA ASP A 458 -7.62 -3.54 -32.21
C ASP A 458 -9.05 -3.00 -32.22
N ASP A 459 -10.01 -3.76 -31.68
CA ASP A 459 -11.39 -3.30 -31.52
C ASP A 459 -11.47 -2.08 -30.61
N PHE A 460 -10.68 -2.08 -29.51
CA PHE A 460 -10.59 -0.91 -28.64
C PHE A 460 -10.07 0.32 -29.40
N PHE A 461 -8.98 0.19 -30.18
CA PHE A 461 -8.44 1.31 -30.94
C PHE A 461 -9.44 1.86 -31.97
N ALA A 462 -10.24 1.02 -32.60
CA ALA A 462 -11.31 1.44 -33.50
C ALA A 462 -12.40 2.28 -32.80
N THR A 463 -12.60 2.13 -31.50
CA THR A 463 -13.57 2.95 -30.74
C THR A 463 -13.05 4.33 -30.39
N LEU A 464 -11.74 4.59 -30.43
CA LEU A 464 -11.14 5.84 -29.97
C LEU A 464 -11.50 7.04 -30.85
N ASP A 465 -11.80 6.86 -32.13
CA ASP A 465 -12.18 7.94 -33.04
C ASP A 465 -13.49 8.62 -32.57
N ASN A 466 -14.42 7.84 -32.00
CA ASN A 466 -15.75 8.31 -31.59
C ASN A 466 -15.90 8.49 -30.06
N ALA A 467 -15.02 7.90 -29.26
CA ALA A 467 -15.15 7.84 -27.79
C ALA A 467 -13.81 7.98 -27.05
N GLY A 468 -12.78 8.50 -27.72
CA GLY A 468 -11.43 8.61 -27.15
C GLY A 468 -11.25 9.77 -26.18
N PRO A 469 -10.07 9.85 -25.51
CA PRO A 469 -9.72 10.90 -24.54
C PRO A 469 -9.79 12.31 -25.13
N GLN A 470 -9.53 12.48 -26.43
CA GLN A 470 -9.59 13.75 -27.14
C GLN A 470 -10.97 14.43 -27.06
N LEU A 471 -12.04 13.67 -26.78
CA LEU A 471 -13.39 14.21 -26.62
C LEU A 471 -13.66 14.73 -25.20
N THR A 472 -12.88 14.32 -24.23
CA THR A 472 -13.05 14.65 -22.81
C THR A 472 -11.90 15.47 -22.23
N SER A 473 -10.74 15.51 -22.91
CA SER A 473 -9.53 16.20 -22.46
C SER A 473 -9.05 17.19 -23.51
N GLY A 474 -8.63 18.38 -23.08
CA GLY A 474 -7.93 19.36 -23.94
C GLY A 474 -6.47 19.02 -24.21
N ILE A 475 -5.94 17.96 -23.60
CA ILE A 475 -4.53 17.55 -23.72
C ILE A 475 -4.32 16.83 -25.04
N LYS A 476 -3.43 17.37 -25.87
CA LYS A 476 -3.05 16.81 -27.16
C LYS A 476 -1.87 15.85 -27.01
N GLY A 477 -1.73 14.91 -27.94
CA GLY A 477 -0.61 13.97 -27.98
C GLY A 477 -0.97 12.63 -28.60
N ASP A 478 -0.05 11.69 -28.51
CA ASP A 478 -0.22 10.30 -29.02
C ASP A 478 -0.86 9.40 -27.94
N TRP A 479 -2.16 9.53 -27.76
CA TRP A 479 -2.93 8.68 -26.84
C TRP A 479 -2.86 7.21 -27.23
N VAL A 480 -2.84 6.89 -28.53
CA VAL A 480 -2.76 5.50 -29.02
C VAL A 480 -1.44 4.85 -28.62
N GLY A 481 -0.33 5.56 -28.80
CA GLY A 481 0.99 5.09 -28.36
C GLY A 481 1.04 4.85 -26.85
N LEU A 482 0.43 5.74 -26.06
CA LEU A 482 0.36 5.59 -24.61
C LEU A 482 -0.47 4.35 -24.20
N TYR A 483 -1.64 4.10 -24.84
CA TYR A 483 -2.43 2.89 -24.59
C TYR A 483 -1.67 1.62 -24.95
N LYS A 484 -0.97 1.59 -26.10
CA LYS A 484 -0.15 0.44 -26.51
C LYS A 484 0.92 0.10 -25.47
N ARG A 485 1.48 1.12 -24.82
CA ARG A 485 2.46 0.91 -23.73
C ARG A 485 1.77 0.47 -22.44
N PHE A 486 0.66 1.09 -22.10
CA PHE A 486 -0.14 0.75 -20.92
C PHE A 486 -0.62 -0.71 -20.94
N PHE A 487 -1.06 -1.25 -22.09
CA PHE A 487 -1.53 -2.64 -22.20
C PHE A 487 -0.44 -3.67 -21.88
N LYS A 488 0.83 -3.29 -21.94
CA LYS A 488 1.97 -4.14 -21.55
C LYS A 488 2.33 -4.01 -20.06
N SER A 489 1.67 -3.12 -19.34
CA SER A 489 2.01 -2.81 -17.96
C SER A 489 1.29 -3.72 -16.94
N PRO A 490 1.90 -3.98 -15.76
CA PRO A 490 1.21 -4.65 -14.66
C PRO A 490 -0.02 -3.88 -14.15
N ILE A 491 -0.07 -2.56 -14.37
CA ILE A 491 -1.21 -1.70 -13.98
C ILE A 491 -2.44 -2.10 -14.79
N PHE A 492 -2.28 -2.22 -16.12
CA PHE A 492 -3.37 -2.70 -16.99
C PHE A 492 -3.84 -4.10 -16.58
N ASN A 493 -2.91 -5.04 -16.37
CA ASN A 493 -3.27 -6.40 -15.98
C ASN A 493 -4.05 -6.44 -14.67
N GLY A 494 -3.61 -5.68 -13.66
CA GLY A 494 -4.30 -5.59 -12.38
C GLY A 494 -5.70 -4.98 -12.50
N TRP A 495 -5.82 -3.86 -13.22
CA TRP A 495 -7.09 -3.20 -13.47
C TRP A 495 -8.04 -4.09 -14.30
N PHE A 496 -7.56 -4.67 -15.39
CA PHE A 496 -8.35 -5.52 -16.28
C PHE A 496 -8.89 -6.75 -15.55
N ASN A 497 -8.04 -7.47 -14.81
CA ASN A 497 -8.46 -8.65 -14.05
C ASN A 497 -9.55 -8.30 -13.02
N MET A 498 -9.43 -7.16 -12.34
CA MET A 498 -10.44 -6.69 -11.40
C MET A 498 -11.77 -6.42 -12.12
N ARG A 499 -11.74 -5.65 -13.22
CA ARG A 499 -12.96 -5.32 -14.00
C ARG A 499 -13.58 -6.55 -14.65
N TYR A 500 -12.77 -7.45 -15.16
CA TYR A 500 -13.25 -8.70 -15.76
C TYR A 500 -13.94 -9.60 -14.72
N THR A 501 -13.39 -9.68 -13.52
CA THR A 501 -14.01 -10.40 -12.40
C THR A 501 -15.34 -9.76 -11.97
N GLU A 502 -15.40 -8.42 -11.88
CA GLU A 502 -16.65 -7.69 -11.60
C GLU A 502 -17.71 -7.97 -12.66
N LEU A 503 -17.36 -7.95 -13.95
CA LEU A 503 -18.28 -8.31 -15.03
C LEU A 503 -18.77 -9.75 -14.93
N ALA A 504 -17.88 -10.70 -14.64
CA ALA A 504 -18.24 -12.10 -14.47
C ALA A 504 -19.23 -12.30 -13.30
N LEU A 505 -18.99 -11.64 -12.17
CA LEU A 505 -19.91 -11.66 -11.03
C LEU A 505 -21.26 -11.02 -11.38
N LYS A 506 -21.27 -9.90 -12.10
CA LYS A 506 -22.50 -9.26 -12.57
C LYS A 506 -23.30 -10.17 -13.51
N LEU A 507 -22.64 -10.88 -14.41
CA LEU A 507 -23.29 -11.86 -15.31
C LEU A 507 -23.87 -13.04 -14.52
N GLN A 508 -23.19 -13.50 -13.48
CA GLN A 508 -23.73 -14.53 -12.59
C GLN A 508 -24.98 -14.02 -11.85
N ALA A 509 -24.94 -12.80 -11.32
CA ALA A 509 -26.11 -12.18 -10.67
C ALA A 509 -27.30 -12.05 -11.61
N LEU A 510 -27.10 -11.54 -12.83
CA LEU A 510 -28.15 -11.43 -13.86
C LEU A 510 -28.71 -12.79 -14.28
N GLN A 511 -27.89 -13.83 -14.29
CA GLN A 511 -28.38 -15.19 -14.58
C GLN A 511 -29.23 -15.72 -13.44
N LEU A 512 -28.88 -15.44 -12.18
CA LEU A 512 -29.70 -15.83 -11.03
C LEU A 512 -31.05 -15.09 -11.01
N GLU A 513 -31.06 -13.80 -11.37
CA GLU A 513 -32.27 -13.01 -11.56
C GLU A 513 -33.15 -13.61 -12.66
N ALA A 514 -32.60 -13.87 -13.85
CA ALA A 514 -33.31 -14.54 -14.95
C ALA A 514 -33.83 -15.92 -14.55
N LEU A 515 -33.15 -16.63 -13.65
CA LEU A 515 -33.60 -17.92 -13.11
C LEU A 515 -34.76 -17.76 -12.11
N SER A 516 -34.74 -16.71 -11.28
CA SER A 516 -35.85 -16.44 -10.34
C SER A 516 -37.15 -16.11 -11.07
N ASP A 517 -37.06 -15.46 -12.21
CA ASP A 517 -38.18 -15.08 -13.07
C ASP A 517 -38.67 -16.22 -13.99
N ALA A 518 -37.86 -17.29 -14.09
CA ALA A 518 -38.16 -18.38 -15.00
C ALA A 518 -39.29 -19.28 -14.51
N ASN A 519 -40.20 -19.62 -15.43
CA ASN A 519 -41.27 -20.60 -15.14
C ASN A 519 -40.72 -22.02 -15.19
N LEU A 520 -40.19 -22.51 -14.08
CA LEU A 520 -39.66 -23.87 -13.94
C LEU A 520 -40.66 -24.97 -14.24
N LYS A 521 -41.98 -24.76 -13.91
CA LYS A 521 -43.03 -25.72 -14.20
C LYS A 521 -43.19 -25.92 -15.72
N LEU A 522 -43.14 -24.83 -16.48
CA LEU A 522 -43.24 -24.91 -17.94
C LEU A 522 -41.99 -25.58 -18.56
N TRP A 523 -40.80 -25.31 -17.98
CA TRP A 523 -39.55 -25.91 -18.47
C TRP A 523 -39.49 -27.43 -18.25
N VAL A 524 -40.07 -27.95 -17.14
CA VAL A 524 -40.09 -29.38 -16.83
C VAL A 524 -41.03 -30.15 -17.76
N GLN A 525 -42.06 -29.50 -18.33
CA GLN A 525 -43.03 -30.16 -19.20
C GLN A 525 -42.32 -30.71 -20.47
N GLY A 526 -42.47 -32.03 -20.68
CA GLY A 526 -41.89 -32.71 -21.86
C GLY A 526 -40.39 -33.05 -21.76
N LYS A 527 -39.76 -32.84 -20.59
CA LYS A 527 -38.36 -33.19 -20.36
C LYS A 527 -38.23 -34.59 -19.73
N PRO A 528 -37.19 -35.36 -20.07
CA PRO A 528 -36.86 -36.61 -19.39
C PRO A 528 -36.56 -36.37 -17.91
N GLU A 529 -36.93 -37.29 -17.05
CA GLU A 529 -36.74 -37.21 -15.60
C GLU A 529 -35.26 -36.98 -15.22
N VAL A 530 -34.34 -37.64 -15.91
CA VAL A 530 -32.87 -37.48 -15.70
C VAL A 530 -32.41 -36.05 -15.94
N GLU A 531 -32.94 -35.38 -16.98
CA GLU A 531 -32.58 -33.97 -17.29
C GLU A 531 -33.13 -33.02 -16.22
N VAL A 532 -34.31 -33.31 -15.68
CA VAL A 532 -34.93 -32.53 -14.60
C VAL A 532 -34.14 -32.69 -13.32
N VAL A 533 -33.76 -33.91 -12.94
CA VAL A 533 -32.93 -34.17 -11.74
C VAL A 533 -31.58 -33.51 -11.85
N ASP A 534 -30.90 -33.61 -12.98
CA ASP A 534 -29.60 -32.96 -13.21
C ASP A 534 -29.70 -31.43 -13.08
N MET A 535 -30.77 -30.84 -13.60
CA MET A 535 -31.04 -29.40 -13.46
C MET A 535 -31.25 -29.00 -11.99
N VAL A 536 -32.06 -29.73 -11.25
CA VAL A 536 -32.34 -29.47 -9.82
C VAL A 536 -31.02 -29.53 -9.02
N LEU A 537 -30.18 -30.52 -9.28
CA LEU A 537 -28.87 -30.63 -8.62
C LEU A 537 -27.94 -29.45 -8.97
N LYS A 538 -27.91 -29.04 -10.25
CA LYS A 538 -27.14 -27.86 -10.68
C LYS A 538 -27.64 -26.57 -10.01
N LEU A 539 -28.94 -26.39 -9.88
CA LEU A 539 -29.56 -25.25 -9.20
C LEU A 539 -29.22 -25.23 -7.70
N LYS A 540 -29.34 -26.37 -7.04
CA LYS A 540 -28.97 -26.51 -5.62
C LYS A 540 -27.48 -26.15 -5.40
N ASN A 541 -26.60 -26.65 -6.24
CA ASN A 541 -25.17 -26.32 -6.17
C ASN A 541 -24.88 -24.83 -6.44
N LYS A 542 -25.64 -24.19 -7.34
CA LYS A 542 -25.52 -22.73 -7.58
C LYS A 542 -25.98 -21.92 -6.36
N ILE A 543 -27.11 -22.25 -5.77
CA ILE A 543 -27.64 -21.59 -4.57
C ILE A 543 -26.63 -21.69 -3.42
N ASN A 544 -26.06 -22.88 -3.19
CA ASN A 544 -25.06 -23.08 -2.15
C ASN A 544 -23.81 -22.20 -2.39
N LYS A 545 -23.32 -22.14 -3.63
CA LYS A 545 -22.18 -21.27 -4.00
C LYS A 545 -22.48 -19.77 -3.84
N CYS A 546 -23.72 -19.33 -4.05
CA CYS A 546 -24.13 -17.94 -3.84
C CYS A 546 -24.11 -17.58 -2.34
N HIS A 547 -24.55 -18.49 -1.48
CA HIS A 547 -24.46 -18.32 -0.03
C HIS A 547 -23.00 -18.26 0.49
N GLU A 548 -22.08 -19.00 -0.15
CA GLU A 548 -20.65 -18.97 0.22
C GLU A 548 -19.94 -17.70 -0.23
N HIS A 549 -20.43 -16.99 -1.25
CA HIS A 549 -19.75 -15.86 -1.87
C HIS A 549 -20.39 -14.49 -1.61
N ASP A 550 -21.41 -14.39 -0.71
CA ASP A 550 -22.14 -13.13 -0.41
C ASP A 550 -22.47 -12.30 -1.69
N ILE A 551 -22.97 -12.97 -2.73
CA ILE A 551 -23.40 -12.25 -3.94
C ILE A 551 -24.67 -11.49 -3.55
N PRO A 552 -24.67 -10.13 -3.59
CA PRO A 552 -25.84 -9.36 -3.24
C PRO A 552 -26.95 -9.65 -4.25
N VAL A 553 -27.93 -10.45 -3.85
CA VAL A 553 -29.20 -10.53 -4.55
C VAL A 553 -29.92 -9.24 -4.21
N SER A 554 -30.12 -8.36 -5.20
CA SER A 554 -30.90 -7.13 -5.02
C SER A 554 -32.29 -7.52 -4.50
N ASN A 555 -32.57 -7.16 -3.24
CA ASN A 555 -33.94 -7.16 -2.73
C ASN A 555 -34.71 -6.08 -3.51
N THR A 556 -35.44 -6.48 -4.54
CA THR A 556 -36.53 -5.69 -5.11
C THR A 556 -37.81 -6.01 -4.37
#